data_b20a22278e23c8c6c9b94986f6728108
#
_entry.id   b20a22278e23c8c6c9b94986f6728108
#
_cell.length_a   1.000
_cell.length_b   1.000
_cell.length_c   1.000
_cell.angle_alpha   90.00
_cell.angle_beta   90.00
_cell.angle_gamma   90.00
#
_symmetry.space_group_name_H-M   'P 1'
#
loop_
_entity.id
_entity.type
_entity.pdbx_description
1 polymer ?
#
loop_
_entity_poly.entity_id
_entity_poly.type
_entity_poly.pdbx_seq_one_letter_code
_entity_poly.pdbx_strand_id
1 'polypeptide(L)'
;RPALYGAKHRIIPVNKTKKISNRIYEFVGPICESTDKFLSIKKFQKLEEKDLIIICDVGAYGSSLSSNYNLRSKPAEILIKGSKIIIAKKRQKLIDII
;
A
#
# COMPACT_ATOMS: atom_id res chain seq x y z
N ARG A 1 9.10 -3.92 0.26
CA ARG A 1 9.99 -2.77 0.00
C ARG A 1 10.26 -2.62 -1.50
N PRO A 2 9.54 -1.72 -2.20
CA PRO A 2 9.72 -1.53 -3.65
C PRO A 2 11.14 -1.14 -4.05
N ALA A 3 11.88 -0.49 -3.16
CA ALA A 3 13.27 -0.10 -3.41
C ALA A 3 14.20 -1.29 -3.68
N LEU A 4 13.84 -2.49 -3.21
CA LEU A 4 14.64 -3.70 -3.44
C LEU A 4 14.66 -4.14 -4.91
N TYR A 5 13.64 -3.79 -5.67
CA TYR A 5 13.53 -4.16 -7.09
C TYR A 5 13.25 -2.94 -7.99
N GLY A 6 13.43 -1.74 -7.48
CA GLY A 6 13.31 -0.50 -8.24
C GLY A 6 11.93 -0.23 -8.83
N ALA A 7 10.89 -0.81 -8.26
CA ALA A 7 9.54 -0.65 -8.78
C ALA A 7 9.00 0.76 -8.49
N LYS A 8 8.28 1.29 -9.46
CA LYS A 8 7.53 2.54 -9.32
C LYS A 8 6.05 2.21 -9.43
N HIS A 9 5.31 2.46 -8.36
CA HIS A 9 3.89 2.19 -8.31
C HIS A 9 3.10 3.49 -8.35
N ARG A 10 2.08 3.53 -9.21
CA ARG A 10 1.14 4.65 -9.22
C ARG A 10 0.34 4.63 -7.93
N ILE A 11 0.16 5.81 -7.32
CA ILE A 11 -0.63 5.96 -6.09
C ILE A 11 -1.76 6.92 -6.38
N ILE A 12 -2.97 6.53 -6.01
CA ILE A 12 -4.17 7.35 -6.18
C ILE A 12 -4.96 7.42 -4.87
N PRO A 13 -5.67 8.53 -4.61
CA PRO A 13 -6.54 8.63 -3.45
C PRO A 13 -7.82 7.83 -3.67
N VAL A 14 -8.39 7.26 -2.61
CA VAL A 14 -9.70 6.60 -2.67
C VAL A 14 -10.80 7.65 -2.81
N ASN A 15 -10.76 8.68 -1.97
CA ASN A 15 -11.71 9.79 -2.04
C ASN A 15 -11.07 10.97 -2.77
N LYS A 16 -11.67 11.34 -3.91
CA LYS A 16 -11.17 12.45 -4.71
C LYS A 16 -11.69 13.77 -4.18
N THR A 17 -10.81 14.75 -4.05
CA THR A 17 -11.14 16.14 -3.76
C THR A 17 -10.48 17.05 -4.79
N LYS A 18 -10.98 18.27 -4.92
CA LYS A 18 -10.41 19.27 -5.84
C LYS A 18 -9.19 19.98 -5.26
N LYS A 19 -8.90 19.81 -3.98
CA LYS A 19 -7.77 20.48 -3.33
C LYS A 19 -6.47 19.75 -3.61
N ILE A 20 -5.50 20.45 -4.15
CA ILE A 20 -4.16 19.96 -4.39
C ILE A 20 -3.22 20.51 -3.32
N SER A 21 -2.35 19.67 -2.78
CA SER A 21 -1.36 20.09 -1.80
C SER A 21 -0.23 20.88 -2.46
N ASN A 22 0.28 21.87 -1.76
CA ASN A 22 1.50 22.59 -2.13
C ASN A 22 2.78 21.83 -1.67
N ARG A 23 2.61 20.78 -0.89
CA ARG A 23 3.72 20.02 -0.32
C ARG A 23 4.01 18.79 -1.16
N ILE A 24 5.25 18.33 -1.06
CA ILE A 24 5.65 17.03 -1.60
C ILE A 24 5.26 15.98 -0.57
N TYR A 25 4.49 14.98 -1.00
CA TYR A 25 4.20 13.83 -0.17
C TYR A 25 5.21 12.72 -0.41
N GLU A 26 5.75 12.18 0.66
CA GLU A 26 6.48 10.91 0.65
C GLU A 26 5.57 9.80 1.12
N PHE A 27 5.45 8.76 0.30
CA PHE A 27 4.66 7.58 0.65
C PHE A 27 5.60 6.50 1.15
N VAL A 28 5.49 6.19 2.43
CA VAL A 28 6.40 5.30 3.14
C VAL A 28 5.61 4.22 3.88
N GLY A 29 6.26 3.10 4.14
CA GLY A 29 5.71 2.05 4.98
C GLY A 29 6.00 2.31 6.46
N PRO A 30 5.50 1.42 7.33
CA PRO A 30 5.64 1.57 8.78
C PRO A 30 6.93 0.97 9.35
N ILE A 31 7.79 0.41 8.51
CA ILE A 31 9.01 -0.25 8.95
C ILE A 31 10.10 0.79 9.18
N CYS A 32 10.93 0.57 10.18
CA CYS A 32 11.99 1.48 10.59
C CYS A 32 13.25 1.39 9.68
N GLU A 33 13.03 1.39 8.38
CA GLU A 33 14.09 1.38 7.38
C GLU A 33 13.84 2.43 6.32
N SER A 34 14.87 3.13 5.87
CA SER A 34 14.78 4.16 4.84
C SER A 34 14.34 3.61 3.48
N THR A 35 14.51 2.31 3.24
CA THR A 35 14.09 1.63 2.02
C THR A 35 12.62 1.25 2.00
N ASP A 36 11.90 1.40 3.12
CA ASP A 36 10.46 1.17 3.18
C ASP A 36 9.70 2.38 2.67
N LYS A 37 9.89 2.66 1.39
CA LYS A 37 9.38 3.84 0.72
C LYS A 37 8.91 3.49 -0.68
N PHE A 38 7.77 4.04 -1.09
CA PHE A 38 7.22 3.86 -2.43
C PHE A 38 7.70 4.95 -3.38
N LEU A 39 7.30 6.17 -3.15
CA LEU A 39 7.76 7.31 -3.95
C LEU A 39 7.37 8.64 -3.30
N SER A 40 7.91 9.73 -3.87
CA SER A 40 7.54 11.09 -3.52
C SER A 40 6.75 11.70 -4.67
N ILE A 41 5.66 12.38 -4.37
CA ILE A 41 4.78 12.96 -5.39
C ILE A 41 4.57 14.44 -5.09
N LYS A 42 4.76 15.27 -6.11
CA LYS A 42 4.40 16.69 -6.10
C LYS A 42 2.96 16.85 -6.58
N LYS A 43 2.29 17.88 -6.09
CA LYS A 43 0.93 18.24 -6.52
C LYS A 43 -0.07 17.09 -6.38
N PHE A 44 0.10 16.26 -5.35
CA PHE A 44 -0.88 15.24 -5.01
C PHE A 44 -2.08 15.91 -4.35
N GLN A 45 -3.23 15.24 -4.41
CA GLN A 45 -4.41 15.67 -3.66
C GLN A 45 -4.07 15.81 -2.17
N LYS A 46 -4.56 16.86 -1.51
CA LYS A 46 -4.38 17.04 -0.07
C LYS A 46 -4.94 15.84 0.70
N LEU A 47 -4.13 15.26 1.55
CA LEU A 47 -4.48 14.13 2.41
C LEU A 47 -4.54 14.56 3.87
N GLU A 48 -5.46 13.96 4.59
CA GLU A 48 -5.57 14.07 6.04
C GLU A 48 -5.31 12.71 6.68
N GLU A 49 -5.06 12.70 7.98
CA GLU A 49 -4.89 11.46 8.73
C GLU A 49 -6.07 10.53 8.49
N LYS A 50 -5.79 9.23 8.35
CA LYS A 50 -6.76 8.16 8.08
C LYS A 50 -7.35 8.16 6.68
N ASP A 51 -6.97 9.06 5.81
CA ASP A 51 -7.35 8.96 4.41
C ASP A 51 -6.76 7.70 3.78
N LEU A 52 -7.54 7.10 2.88
CA LEU A 52 -7.13 5.88 2.19
C LEU A 52 -6.54 6.21 0.83
N ILE A 53 -5.51 5.47 0.46
CA ILE A 53 -4.88 5.53 -0.86
C ILE A 53 -4.84 4.14 -1.48
N ILE A 54 -4.69 4.10 -2.79
CA ILE A 54 -4.53 2.87 -3.54
C ILE A 54 -3.13 2.88 -4.16
N ILE A 55 -2.36 1.85 -3.88
CA ILE A 55 -1.08 1.61 -4.53
C ILE A 55 -1.33 0.62 -5.66
N CYS A 56 -1.10 1.05 -6.89
CA CYS A 56 -1.45 0.29 -8.09
C CYS A 56 -0.35 -0.68 -8.50
N ASP A 57 -0.72 -1.68 -9.29
CA ASP A 57 0.20 -2.59 -10.00
C ASP A 57 1.12 -3.39 -9.05
N VAL A 58 0.59 -3.79 -7.90
CA VAL A 58 1.36 -4.54 -6.88
C VAL A 58 1.17 -6.07 -6.99
N GLY A 59 0.30 -6.54 -7.89
CA GLY A 59 -0.18 -7.92 -7.92
C GLY A 59 0.92 -8.99 -7.90
N ALA A 60 1.87 -8.92 -8.83
CA ALA A 60 2.85 -9.99 -8.97
C ALA A 60 3.83 -10.09 -7.79
N TYR A 61 4.31 -8.96 -7.31
CA TYR A 61 5.36 -8.93 -6.28
C TYR A 61 4.89 -8.39 -4.92
N GLY A 62 3.71 -7.78 -4.88
CA GLY A 62 3.17 -7.25 -3.63
C GLY A 62 2.98 -8.32 -2.57
N SER A 63 2.46 -9.47 -2.96
CA SER A 63 2.28 -10.61 -2.06
C SER A 63 3.56 -11.42 -1.90
N SER A 64 4.20 -11.83 -3.01
CA SER A 64 5.33 -12.75 -2.97
C SER A 64 6.57 -12.19 -2.27
N LEU A 65 6.78 -10.87 -2.33
CA LEU A 65 7.90 -10.21 -1.65
C LEU A 65 7.51 -9.58 -0.31
N SER A 66 6.26 -9.74 0.11
CA SER A 66 5.84 -9.31 1.44
C SER A 66 6.35 -10.28 2.50
N SER A 67 6.49 -9.79 3.72
CA SER A 67 6.99 -10.60 4.83
C SER A 67 6.29 -10.22 6.13
N ASN A 68 6.50 -11.03 7.15
CA ASN A 68 6.04 -10.74 8.50
C ASN A 68 7.09 -10.00 9.34
N TYR A 69 7.98 -9.29 8.68
CA TYR A 69 9.04 -8.52 9.35
C TYR A 69 8.44 -7.59 10.41
N ASN A 70 9.06 -7.53 11.56
CA ASN A 70 8.57 -6.80 12.75
C ASN A 70 7.20 -7.31 13.24
N LEU A 71 6.90 -8.60 13.05
CA LEU A 71 5.63 -9.24 13.44
C LEU A 71 4.39 -8.56 12.81
N ARG A 72 4.53 -8.00 11.64
CA ARG A 72 3.39 -7.45 10.93
C ARG A 72 2.65 -8.52 10.16
N SER A 73 1.34 -8.55 10.34
CA SER A 73 0.50 -9.48 9.61
C SER A 73 0.31 -9.04 8.16
N LYS A 74 0.22 -10.02 7.27
CA LYS A 74 -0.08 -9.76 5.86
C LYS A 74 -1.55 -9.42 5.68
N PRO A 75 -1.89 -8.51 4.76
CA PRO A 75 -3.28 -8.13 4.48
C PRO A 75 -4.04 -9.26 3.81
N ALA A 76 -5.36 -9.13 3.78
CA ALA A 76 -6.20 -10.01 2.98
C ALA A 76 -5.94 -9.77 1.49
N GLU A 77 -6.15 -10.83 0.70
CA GLU A 77 -6.18 -10.73 -0.76
C GLU A 77 -7.60 -10.95 -1.24
N ILE A 78 -8.09 -10.03 -2.05
CA ILE A 78 -9.47 -10.03 -2.51
C ILE A 78 -9.48 -10.02 -4.04
N LEU A 79 -10.26 -10.90 -4.62
CA LEU A 79 -10.54 -10.94 -6.05
C LEU A 79 -11.90 -10.32 -6.31
N ILE A 80 -11.96 -9.39 -7.23
CA ILE A 80 -13.23 -8.79 -7.69
C ILE A 80 -13.51 -9.34 -9.09
N LYS A 81 -14.64 -10.04 -9.21
CA LYS A 81 -15.13 -10.59 -10.47
C LYS A 81 -16.53 -10.07 -10.74
N GLY A 82 -16.63 -9.08 -11.64
CA GLY A 82 -17.89 -8.37 -11.84
C GLY A 82 -18.32 -7.66 -10.57
N SER A 83 -19.50 -7.98 -10.06
CA SER A 83 -20.00 -7.45 -8.78
C SER A 83 -19.68 -8.34 -7.58
N LYS A 84 -19.01 -9.49 -7.80
CA LYS A 84 -18.68 -10.43 -6.75
C LYS A 84 -17.33 -10.11 -6.13
N ILE A 85 -17.26 -10.24 -4.80
CA ILE A 85 -16.03 -10.11 -4.01
C ILE A 85 -15.71 -11.49 -3.46
N ILE A 86 -14.51 -11.98 -3.79
CA ILE A 86 -14.04 -13.31 -3.36
C ILE A 86 -12.80 -13.09 -2.51
N ILE A 87 -12.77 -13.68 -1.33
CA ILE A 87 -11.58 -13.66 -0.47
C ILE A 87 -10.65 -14.77 -0.96
N ALA A 88 -9.59 -14.38 -1.67
CA ALA A 88 -8.58 -15.31 -2.16
C ALA A 88 -7.64 -15.73 -1.04
N LYS A 89 -7.32 -14.81 -0.13
CA LYS A 89 -6.49 -15.07 1.04
C LYS A 89 -7.00 -14.30 2.23
N LYS A 90 -7.21 -14.97 3.34
CA LYS A 90 -7.65 -14.31 4.57
C LYS A 90 -6.54 -13.41 5.14
N ARG A 91 -6.93 -12.33 5.79
CA ARG A 91 -6.01 -11.51 6.55
C ARG A 91 -5.34 -12.36 7.64
N GLN A 92 -4.03 -12.28 7.75
CA GLN A 92 -3.32 -12.93 8.86
C GLN A 92 -3.70 -12.30 10.19
N LYS A 93 -3.80 -13.14 11.21
CA LYS A 93 -3.88 -12.70 12.60
C LYS A 93 -2.51 -12.84 13.24
N LEU A 94 -2.27 -12.12 14.32
CA LEU A 94 -0.99 -12.21 15.02
C LEU A 94 -0.67 -13.65 15.46
N ILE A 95 -1.68 -14.39 15.88
CA ILE A 95 -1.52 -15.80 16.27
C ILE A 95 -1.00 -16.68 15.14
N ASP A 96 -1.20 -16.29 13.88
CA ASP A 96 -0.76 -17.08 12.72
C ASP A 96 0.74 -16.95 12.46
N ILE A 97 1.41 -15.97 13.09
CA ILE A 97 2.82 -15.64 12.81
C ILE A 97 3.72 -15.73 14.05
N ILE A 98 3.18 -16.06 15.21
CA ILE A 98 3.98 -16.24 16.45
C ILE A 98 4.13 -17.70 16.83
#